data_28c322993f1c37fa02052140f3ab30a1
#
_entry.id   28c322993f1c37fa02052140f3ab30a1
#
_cell.length_a   1.000
_cell.length_b   1.000
_cell.length_c   1.000
_cell.angle_alpha   90.00
_cell.angle_beta   90.00
_cell.angle_gamma   90.00
#
_symmetry.space_group_name_H-M   'P 1'
#
loop_
_entity.id
_entity.type
_entity.pdbx_description
1 polymer ?
#
loop_
_entity_poly.entity_id
_entity_poly.type
_entity_poly.pdbx_seq_one_letter_code
_entity_poly.pdbx_strand_id
1 'polypeptide(L)' 'MLKQADRINVNRIIDANINRAKEGLRVCEDITRFILDNRQFTYALKKIRHELTSLSDSLMSKALLLKERSSADDVGRS' A
#
# COMPACT_ATOMS: atom_id res chain seq x y z
N MET A 1 22.22 5.98 0.84
CA MET A 1 21.12 6.64 1.57
C MET A 1 20.24 7.41 0.59
N LEU A 2 18.94 7.32 0.74
CA LEU A 2 18.00 7.97 -0.18
C LEU A 2 17.99 9.49 0.04
N LYS A 3 18.01 10.22 -1.06
CA LYS A 3 17.78 11.66 -1.03
C LYS A 3 16.31 11.94 -0.71
N GLN A 4 16.00 13.17 -0.31
CA GLN A 4 14.63 13.55 0.04
C GLN A 4 13.65 13.31 -1.14
N ALA A 5 14.08 13.62 -2.37
CA ALA A 5 13.28 13.37 -3.56
C ALA A 5 12.99 11.89 -3.75
N ASP A 6 13.99 11.03 -3.47
CA ASP A 6 13.83 9.58 -3.58
C ASP A 6 12.84 9.05 -2.55
N ARG A 7 12.79 9.62 -1.35
CA ARG A 7 11.84 9.24 -0.30
C ARG A 7 10.41 9.57 -0.70
N ILE A 8 10.19 10.74 -1.33
CA ILE A 8 8.88 11.11 -1.87
C ILE A 8 8.48 10.10 -2.95
N ASN A 9 9.42 9.71 -3.81
CA ASN A 9 9.17 8.72 -4.85
C ASN A 9 8.83 7.35 -4.28
N VAL A 10 9.46 6.95 -3.16
CA VAL A 10 9.15 5.69 -2.48
C VAL A 10 7.69 5.67 -2.03
N ASN A 11 7.19 6.75 -1.43
CA ASN A 11 5.80 6.84 -1.01
C ASN A 11 4.85 6.74 -2.21
N ARG A 12 5.19 7.39 -3.32
CA ARG A 12 4.40 7.31 -4.56
C ARG A 12 4.42 5.89 -5.13
N ILE A 13 5.56 5.23 -5.07
CA ILE A 13 5.70 3.85 -5.55
C ILE A 13 4.82 2.92 -4.72
N ILE A 14 4.85 3.06 -3.39
CA ILE A 14 4.02 2.27 -2.49
C ILE A 14 2.55 2.50 -2.84
N ASP A 15 2.12 3.75 -2.91
CA ASP A 15 0.74 4.10 -3.21
C ASP A 15 0.28 3.54 -4.56
N ALA A 16 1.07 3.72 -5.61
CA ALA A 16 0.75 3.23 -6.95
C ALA A 16 0.63 1.71 -6.98
N ASN A 17 1.55 1.00 -6.33
CA ASN A 17 1.53 -0.46 -6.31
C ASN A 17 0.39 -1.02 -5.47
N ILE A 18 0.08 -0.39 -4.34
CA ILE A 18 -1.08 -0.78 -3.53
C ILE A 18 -2.37 -0.59 -4.33
N ASN A 19 -2.50 0.52 -5.05
CA ASN A 19 -3.67 0.78 -5.88
C ASN A 19 -3.80 -0.25 -7.01
N ARG A 20 -2.70 -0.63 -7.65
CA ARG A 20 -2.70 -1.67 -8.68
C ARG A 20 -3.13 -3.02 -8.10
N ALA A 21 -2.62 -3.37 -6.93
CA ALA A 21 -2.99 -4.61 -6.26
C ALA A 21 -4.48 -4.63 -5.93
N LYS A 22 -5.02 -3.51 -5.44
CA LYS A 22 -6.44 -3.39 -5.13
C LYS A 22 -7.30 -3.51 -6.39
N GLU A 23 -6.89 -2.91 -7.49
CA GLU A 23 -7.59 -3.03 -8.76
C GLU A 23 -7.56 -4.46 -9.30
N GLY A 24 -6.40 -5.14 -9.19
CA GLY A 24 -6.29 -6.54 -9.56
C GLY A 24 -7.23 -7.42 -8.74
N LEU A 25 -7.32 -7.17 -7.43
CA LEU A 25 -8.24 -7.88 -6.56
C LEU A 25 -9.70 -7.63 -6.94
N ARG A 26 -10.05 -6.40 -7.33
CA ARG A 26 -11.42 -6.09 -7.79
C ARG A 26 -11.76 -6.83 -9.07
N VAL A 27 -10.84 -6.96 -10.01
CA VAL A 27 -11.05 -7.77 -11.21
C VAL A 27 -11.30 -9.22 -10.83
N CYS A 28 -10.51 -9.77 -9.89
CA CYS A 28 -10.72 -11.12 -9.39
C CYS A 28 -12.09 -11.28 -8.71
N GLU A 29 -12.51 -10.29 -7.91
CA GLU A 29 -13.84 -10.27 -7.30
C GLU A 29 -14.95 -10.33 -8.37
N ASP A 30 -14.79 -9.57 -9.44
CA ASP A 30 -15.78 -9.57 -10.54
C ASP A 30 -15.83 -10.94 -11.22
N ILE A 31 -14.69 -11.57 -11.44
CA ILE A 31 -14.62 -12.91 -12.04
C ILE A 31 -15.32 -13.93 -11.14
N THR A 32 -15.01 -13.92 -9.84
CA THR A 32 -15.62 -14.87 -8.90
C THR A 32 -17.11 -14.63 -8.72
N ARG A 33 -17.53 -13.36 -8.79
CA ARG A 33 -18.94 -12.99 -8.63
C ARG A 33 -19.76 -13.28 -9.87
N PHE A 34 -19.31 -12.83 -11.04
CA PHE A 34 -20.13 -12.84 -12.25
C PHE A 34 -19.90 -14.07 -13.13
N ILE A 35 -18.70 -14.63 -13.14
CA ILE A 35 -18.37 -15.78 -13.99
C ILE A 35 -18.49 -17.08 -13.21
N LEU A 36 -17.89 -17.14 -12.02
CA LEU A 36 -17.84 -18.37 -11.22
C LEU A 36 -19.01 -18.47 -10.23
N ASP A 37 -19.72 -17.38 -9.99
CA ASP A 37 -20.81 -17.30 -9.00
C ASP A 37 -20.40 -17.90 -7.65
N ASN A 38 -19.18 -17.56 -7.21
CA ASN A 38 -18.62 -18.08 -5.97
C ASN A 38 -18.56 -16.97 -4.93
N ARG A 39 -19.54 -16.98 -4.02
CA ARG A 39 -19.66 -15.96 -2.97
C ARG A 39 -18.52 -16.03 -1.97
N GLN A 40 -18.04 -17.23 -1.64
CA GLN A 40 -16.97 -17.39 -0.67
C GLN A 40 -15.67 -16.78 -1.15
N PHE A 41 -15.30 -17.04 -2.41
CA PHE A 41 -14.11 -16.45 -2.99
C PHE A 41 -14.25 -14.94 -3.15
N THR A 42 -15.43 -14.48 -3.57
CA THR A 42 -15.68 -13.04 -3.70
C THR A 42 -15.52 -12.33 -2.36
N TYR A 43 -16.08 -12.91 -1.29
CA TYR A 43 -15.95 -12.36 0.05
C TYR A 43 -14.49 -12.36 0.53
N ALA A 44 -13.77 -13.45 0.31
CA ALA A 44 -12.37 -13.57 0.70
C ALA A 44 -11.49 -12.53 0.00
N LEU A 45 -11.70 -12.34 -1.30
CA LEU A 45 -10.95 -11.35 -2.09
C LEU A 45 -11.25 -9.93 -1.62
N LYS A 46 -12.51 -9.63 -1.33
CA LYS A 46 -12.92 -8.34 -0.79
C LYS A 46 -12.25 -8.06 0.55
N LYS A 47 -12.19 -9.07 1.41
CA LYS A 47 -11.52 -8.97 2.71
C LYS A 47 -10.04 -8.66 2.56
N ILE A 48 -9.36 -9.36 1.64
CA ILE A 48 -7.96 -9.13 1.33
C ILE A 48 -7.77 -7.68 0.83
N ARG A 49 -8.65 -7.20 -0.02
CA ARG A 49 -8.59 -5.83 -0.54
C ARG A 49 -8.70 -4.79 0.59
N HIS A 50 -9.57 -5.03 1.56
CA HIS A 50 -9.72 -4.15 2.74
C HIS A 50 -8.48 -4.22 3.64
N GLU A 51 -7.92 -5.40 3.84
CA GLU A 51 -6.68 -5.58 4.62
C GLU A 51 -5.52 -4.86 3.95
N LEU A 52 -5.47 -4.88 2.62
CA LEU A 52 -4.45 -4.19 1.84
C LEU A 52 -4.52 -2.67 2.05
N THR A 53 -5.72 -2.11 2.16
CA THR A 53 -5.91 -0.70 2.49
C THR A 53 -5.33 -0.36 3.87
N SER A 54 -5.62 -1.17 4.88
CA SER A 54 -5.07 -0.99 6.22
C SER A 54 -3.55 -1.12 6.23
N LEU A 55 -3.02 -2.08 5.49
CA LEU A 55 -1.57 -2.27 5.35
C LEU A 55 -0.92 -1.04 4.70
N SER A 56 -1.56 -0.50 3.67
CA SER A 56 -1.09 0.71 2.99
C SER A 56 -0.95 1.87 3.97
N ASP A 57 -1.97 2.11 4.79
CA ASP A 57 -1.96 3.17 5.79
C ASP A 57 -0.82 2.98 6.79
N SER A 58 -0.58 1.75 7.24
CA SER A 58 0.53 1.41 8.15
C SER A 58 1.89 1.66 7.50
N LEU A 59 2.06 1.26 6.25
CA LEU A 59 3.31 1.45 5.52
C LEU A 59 3.62 2.93 5.31
N MET A 60 2.60 3.71 4.95
CA MET A 60 2.77 5.15 4.76
C MET A 60 3.15 5.85 6.06
N SER A 61 2.54 5.46 7.18
CA SER A 61 2.87 6.01 8.49
C SER A 61 4.30 5.67 8.89
N LYS A 62 4.73 4.44 8.69
CA LYS A 62 6.11 4.02 8.98
C LYS A 62 7.13 4.74 8.11
N ALA A 63 6.83 4.90 6.83
CA ALA A 63 7.69 5.63 5.91
C ALA A 63 7.87 7.08 6.36
N LEU A 64 6.79 7.71 6.81
CA LEU A 64 6.83 9.07 7.34
C LEU A 64 7.69 9.17 8.59
N LEU A 65 7.53 8.23 9.54
CA LEU A 65 8.35 8.20 10.76
C LEU A 65 9.82 8.02 10.46
N LEU A 66 10.17 7.16 9.52
CA LEU A 66 11.56 6.97 9.11
C LEU A 66 12.14 8.23 8.49
N LYS A 67 11.36 8.94 7.70
CA LYS A 67 11.76 10.21 7.11
C LYS A 67 12.04 11.26 8.19
N GLU A 68 11.18 11.36 9.20
CA GLU A 68 11.35 12.30 10.30
C GLU A 68 12.59 11.96 11.13
N ARG A 69 12.83 10.68 11.41
CA ARG A 69 14.03 10.21 12.13
C ARG A 69 15.30 10.57 11.37
N SER A 70 15.33 10.36 10.07
CA SER A 70 16.49 10.71 9.26
C SER A 70 16.77 12.19 9.30
N SER A 71 15.74 13.02 9.22
CA SER A 71 15.86 14.46 9.30
C SER A 71 16.40 14.90 10.67
N ALA A 72 15.91 14.31 11.74
CA ALA A 72 16.37 14.60 13.10
C ALA A 72 17.84 14.20 13.29
N ASP A 73 18.22 13.04 12.79
CA ASP A 73 19.62 12.56 12.86
C ASP A 73 20.56 13.46 12.09
N ASP A 74 20.16 13.91 10.89
CA ASP A 74 20.97 14.81 10.07
C ASP A 74 21.18 16.16 10.77
N VAL A 75 20.16 16.69 11.40
CA VAL A 75 20.26 17.94 12.18
C VAL A 75 21.19 17.73 13.40
N GLY A 76 21.09 16.59 14.07
CA GLY A 76 21.90 16.28 15.22
C GLY A 76 23.37 16.10 14.90
N ARG A 77 23.72 15.79 13.66
CA ARG A 77 25.10 15.61 13.21
C ARG A 77 25.78 16.89 12.77
N SER A 78 25.02 17.88 12.46
CA SER A 78 25.56 19.19 12.07
C SER A 78 26.03 19.98 13.29
#